data_3e49abb398c99fa7c73c0039cc79c560
#
_entry.id   3e49abb398c99fa7c73c0039cc79c560
#
_cell.length_a   1.000
_cell.length_b   1.000
_cell.length_c   1.000
_cell.angle_alpha   90.00
_cell.angle_beta   90.00
_cell.angle_gamma   90.00
#
_symmetry.space_group_name_H-M   'P 1'
#
loop_
_entity.id
_entity.type
_entity.pdbx_description
1 polymer ?
#
loop_
_entity_poly.entity_id
_entity_poly.type
_entity_poly.pdbx_seq_one_letter_code
_entity_poly.pdbx_strand_id
1 'polypeptide(L)'
;MVLIMKALVFEKNGLENLRLQDVEKPKPGHHDVVIRVMAASVNPVDYFTVAYIRDVKPIPHIPGAEFAGVVEAVGDHVRDIRPGDRVAIYSRLFDGTCDMCLSGQEMLCRSGGIVGIVSNGGFAEYALVPERNVFKIGDRVDWDLAASLSVGALTAYHAIRMAGLSPGELVVVVGASGNTGIFAVQLAKMMGARVIAISRKQWLREFGADEVVDLSNARSTVERLSRGLMADVVIDPQGSETMSRSIELLGINGRIVTFGALTGNELKISIRDIYSKQIRIIGSTGGTRREMLDLVRLANEGRLRIKVWMRLGLERGVEAISSIFSKERDGKIMIAP
;
A
#
# COMPACT_ATOMS: atom_id res chain seq x y z
N MET A 1 -6.23 3.85 -37.08
CA MET A 1 -5.93 5.09 -36.36
C MET A 1 -5.38 4.69 -35.01
N VAL A 2 -4.19 5.15 -34.63
CA VAL A 2 -3.64 4.89 -33.30
C VAL A 2 -4.39 5.77 -32.32
N LEU A 3 -4.95 5.18 -31.28
CA LEU A 3 -5.60 5.94 -30.21
C LEU A 3 -4.52 6.46 -29.24
N ILE A 4 -4.63 7.71 -28.86
CA ILE A 4 -3.68 8.40 -27.98
C ILE A 4 -4.33 8.60 -26.61
N MET A 5 -3.52 8.58 -25.56
CA MET A 5 -3.89 8.87 -24.18
C MET A 5 -2.82 9.75 -23.51
N LYS A 6 -3.22 10.43 -22.45
CA LYS A 6 -2.29 11.18 -21.59
C LYS A 6 -1.72 10.27 -20.50
N ALA A 7 -0.42 10.41 -20.23
CA ALA A 7 0.28 9.70 -19.18
C ALA A 7 1.45 10.52 -18.61
N LEU A 8 1.80 10.26 -17.35
CA LEU A 8 3.05 10.71 -16.76
C LEU A 8 4.16 9.75 -17.20
N VAL A 9 5.18 10.27 -17.85
CA VAL A 9 6.23 9.44 -18.48
C VAL A 9 7.60 9.95 -18.07
N PHE A 10 8.53 9.02 -17.85
CA PHE A 10 9.97 9.32 -17.72
C PHE A 10 10.83 8.28 -18.45
N GLU A 11 12.01 8.71 -18.88
CA GLU A 11 13.02 7.85 -19.56
C GLU A 11 14.29 7.70 -18.71
N LYS A 12 14.50 8.64 -17.79
CA LYS A 12 15.64 8.68 -16.85
C LYS A 12 15.11 8.98 -15.46
N ASN A 13 15.75 8.42 -14.44
CA ASN A 13 15.44 8.74 -13.07
C ASN A 13 15.58 10.25 -12.80
N GLY A 14 14.77 10.72 -11.85
CA GLY A 14 14.66 12.11 -11.42
C GLY A 14 13.27 12.66 -11.64
N LEU A 15 12.70 13.31 -10.62
CA LEU A 15 11.38 13.95 -10.72
C LEU A 15 11.34 15.04 -11.81
N GLU A 16 12.48 15.65 -12.06
CA GLU A 16 12.67 16.65 -13.13
C GLU A 16 12.55 16.04 -14.53
N ASN A 17 12.59 14.75 -14.67
CA ASN A 17 12.44 14.02 -15.95
C ASN A 17 11.02 13.49 -16.16
N LEU A 18 10.18 13.51 -15.14
CA LEU A 18 8.76 13.08 -15.25
C LEU A 18 7.95 14.18 -15.97
N ARG A 19 7.25 13.78 -17.03
CA ARG A 19 6.47 14.72 -17.88
C ARG A 19 5.11 14.13 -18.21
N LEU A 20 4.10 14.99 -18.33
CA LEU A 20 2.85 14.64 -19.00
C LEU A 20 3.10 14.56 -20.51
N GLN A 21 2.77 13.44 -21.12
CA GLN A 21 2.95 13.18 -22.55
C GLN A 21 1.73 12.50 -23.15
N ASP A 22 1.53 12.70 -24.45
CA ASP A 22 0.60 11.91 -25.24
C ASP A 22 1.35 10.63 -25.71
N VAL A 23 0.77 9.47 -25.37
CA VAL A 23 1.33 8.15 -25.69
C VAL A 23 0.27 7.26 -26.34
N GLU A 24 0.67 6.17 -26.96
CA GLU A 24 -0.28 5.22 -27.52
C GLU A 24 -1.12 4.56 -26.41
N LYS A 25 -2.46 4.56 -26.57
CA LYS A 25 -3.38 3.81 -25.71
C LYS A 25 -3.08 2.31 -25.84
N PRO A 26 -2.89 1.57 -24.73
CA PRO A 26 -2.59 0.16 -24.79
C PRO A 26 -3.73 -0.66 -25.40
N LYS A 27 -3.37 -1.73 -26.12
CA LYS A 27 -4.30 -2.74 -26.63
C LYS A 27 -4.16 -4.01 -25.78
N PRO A 28 -5.26 -4.69 -25.45
CA PRO A 28 -5.18 -5.92 -24.68
C PRO A 28 -4.54 -7.05 -25.52
N GLY A 29 -3.60 -7.78 -24.93
CA GLY A 29 -3.24 -9.11 -25.39
C GLY A 29 -4.31 -10.12 -24.98
N HIS A 30 -4.16 -11.41 -25.31
CA HIS A 30 -5.18 -12.45 -25.12
C HIS A 30 -5.75 -12.52 -23.70
N HIS A 31 -4.93 -12.33 -22.68
CA HIS A 31 -5.28 -12.44 -21.27
C HIS A 31 -5.26 -11.10 -20.51
N ASP A 32 -5.20 -9.99 -21.24
CA ASP A 32 -5.05 -8.67 -20.64
C ASP A 32 -6.37 -7.91 -20.57
N VAL A 33 -6.41 -6.97 -19.65
CA VAL A 33 -7.50 -6.04 -19.41
C VAL A 33 -6.97 -4.62 -19.52
N VAL A 34 -7.57 -3.81 -20.37
CA VAL A 34 -7.35 -2.35 -20.41
C VAL A 34 -8.36 -1.69 -19.47
N ILE A 35 -7.85 -0.91 -18.56
CA ILE A 35 -8.64 -0.20 -17.54
C ILE A 35 -8.55 1.30 -17.83
N ARG A 36 -9.70 1.96 -17.97
CA ARG A 36 -9.80 3.42 -17.90
C ARG A 36 -9.67 3.81 -16.44
N VAL A 37 -8.56 4.47 -16.09
CA VAL A 37 -8.24 4.82 -14.71
C VAL A 37 -9.16 5.93 -14.22
N MET A 38 -9.78 5.73 -13.08
CA MET A 38 -10.67 6.70 -12.43
C MET A 38 -10.02 7.37 -11.22
N ALA A 39 -9.10 6.66 -10.58
CA ALA A 39 -8.25 7.17 -9.53
C ALA A 39 -6.98 6.33 -9.42
N ALA A 40 -5.87 6.97 -9.12
CA ALA A 40 -4.61 6.34 -8.75
C ALA A 40 -4.05 6.96 -7.47
N SER A 41 -3.55 6.13 -6.56
CA SER A 41 -3.03 6.60 -5.27
C SER A 41 -1.53 6.73 -5.32
N VAL A 42 -0.99 7.87 -4.89
CA VAL A 42 0.45 8.09 -4.80
C VAL A 42 0.99 7.45 -3.54
N ASN A 43 2.02 6.61 -3.69
CA ASN A 43 2.70 5.91 -2.60
C ASN A 43 4.21 6.21 -2.61
N PRO A 44 4.94 5.99 -1.50
CA PRO A 44 6.39 6.14 -1.49
C PRO A 44 7.11 5.34 -2.58
N VAL A 45 6.59 4.16 -2.94
CA VAL A 45 7.16 3.34 -4.02
C VAL A 45 7.14 4.06 -5.36
N ASP A 46 6.12 4.86 -5.67
CA ASP A 46 6.03 5.61 -6.92
C ASP A 46 7.10 6.72 -6.98
N TYR A 47 7.31 7.41 -5.85
CA TYR A 47 8.40 8.37 -5.73
C TYR A 47 9.76 7.70 -5.95
N PHE A 48 10.03 6.57 -5.28
CA PHE A 48 11.29 5.85 -5.43
C PHE A 48 11.47 5.30 -6.83
N THR A 49 10.39 4.86 -7.48
CA THR A 49 10.42 4.41 -8.87
C THR A 49 10.92 5.51 -9.80
N VAL A 50 10.37 6.71 -9.69
CA VAL A 50 10.80 7.84 -10.52
C VAL A 50 12.19 8.32 -10.14
N ALA A 51 12.51 8.41 -8.85
CA ALA A 51 13.72 9.05 -8.37
C ALA A 51 14.97 8.16 -8.41
N TYR A 52 14.84 6.84 -8.13
CA TYR A 52 16.00 6.00 -7.79
C TYR A 52 16.02 4.60 -8.37
N ILE A 53 14.88 3.95 -8.68
CA ILE A 53 14.87 2.57 -9.15
C ILE A 53 15.38 2.50 -10.58
N ARG A 54 16.46 1.74 -10.80
CA ARG A 54 17.17 1.70 -12.09
C ARG A 54 16.58 0.70 -13.10
N ASP A 55 15.93 -0.36 -12.63
CA ASP A 55 15.49 -1.49 -13.47
C ASP A 55 13.99 -1.42 -13.80
N VAL A 56 13.46 -0.20 -14.00
CA VAL A 56 12.08 -0.03 -14.44
C VAL A 56 11.88 -0.49 -15.89
N LYS A 57 10.72 -1.05 -16.18
CA LYS A 57 10.36 -1.56 -17.52
C LYS A 57 8.90 -1.26 -17.83
N PRO A 58 8.58 -0.95 -19.10
CA PRO A 58 9.45 -0.59 -20.22
C PRO A 58 10.07 0.80 -20.06
N ILE A 59 10.90 1.24 -21.00
CA ILE A 59 11.33 2.62 -21.15
C ILE A 59 10.89 3.08 -22.55
N PRO A 60 10.23 4.23 -22.73
CA PRO A 60 9.71 5.16 -21.71
C PRO A 60 8.76 4.50 -20.72
N HIS A 61 8.72 4.98 -19.45
CA HIS A 61 8.01 4.32 -18.37
C HIS A 61 6.92 5.19 -17.76
N ILE A 62 5.77 4.56 -17.46
CA ILE A 62 4.64 5.17 -16.76
C ILE A 62 4.60 4.61 -15.33
N PRO A 63 4.81 5.41 -14.27
CA PRO A 63 4.72 4.96 -12.90
C PRO A 63 3.24 4.82 -12.42
N GLY A 64 3.04 4.46 -11.16
CA GLY A 64 1.72 4.35 -10.53
C GLY A 64 1.37 2.90 -10.20
N ALA A 65 1.73 2.48 -8.98
CA ALA A 65 1.60 1.09 -8.53
C ALA A 65 0.19 0.72 -8.08
N GLU A 66 -0.68 1.70 -7.83
CA GLU A 66 -1.98 1.49 -7.19
C GLU A 66 -3.05 2.35 -7.86
N PHE A 67 -4.04 1.70 -8.46
CA PHE A 67 -5.12 2.40 -9.15
C PHE A 67 -6.40 1.54 -9.24
N ALA A 68 -7.51 2.20 -9.57
CA ALA A 68 -8.80 1.59 -9.82
C ALA A 68 -9.50 2.30 -11.00
N GLY A 69 -10.42 1.62 -11.64
CA GLY A 69 -11.13 2.20 -12.76
C GLY A 69 -12.23 1.31 -13.35
N VAL A 70 -12.60 1.64 -14.57
CA VAL A 70 -13.60 0.92 -15.36
C VAL A 70 -12.89 0.14 -16.46
N VAL A 71 -13.25 -1.11 -16.63
CA VAL A 71 -12.76 -1.94 -17.73
C VAL A 71 -13.19 -1.34 -19.07
N GLU A 72 -12.24 -1.02 -19.91
CA GLU A 72 -12.43 -0.43 -21.23
C GLU A 72 -12.47 -1.50 -22.33
N ALA A 73 -11.54 -2.43 -22.30
CA ALA A 73 -11.41 -3.51 -23.26
C ALA A 73 -10.74 -4.73 -22.62
N VAL A 74 -11.01 -5.89 -23.17
CA VAL A 74 -10.45 -7.17 -22.69
C VAL A 74 -9.93 -7.99 -23.87
N GLY A 75 -8.95 -8.84 -23.62
CA GLY A 75 -8.47 -9.85 -24.56
C GLY A 75 -9.47 -10.99 -24.76
N ASP A 76 -9.32 -11.72 -25.86
CA ASP A 76 -10.26 -12.78 -26.28
C ASP A 76 -10.27 -14.04 -25.39
N HIS A 77 -9.25 -14.22 -24.55
CA HIS A 77 -9.21 -15.30 -23.53
C HIS A 77 -9.64 -14.87 -22.14
N VAL A 78 -9.97 -13.59 -21.92
CA VAL A 78 -10.50 -13.08 -20.64
C VAL A 78 -11.93 -13.60 -20.44
N ARG A 79 -12.25 -14.16 -19.25
CA ARG A 79 -13.52 -14.85 -19.01
C ARG A 79 -14.43 -14.16 -18.01
N ASP A 80 -13.87 -13.68 -16.92
CA ASP A 80 -14.64 -13.22 -15.76
C ASP A 80 -14.81 -11.70 -15.72
N ILE A 81 -14.01 -10.97 -16.49
CA ILE A 81 -13.98 -9.51 -16.56
C ILE A 81 -14.58 -9.05 -17.89
N ARG A 82 -15.40 -7.98 -17.87
CA ARG A 82 -16.07 -7.44 -19.05
C ARG A 82 -15.93 -5.91 -19.13
N PRO A 83 -15.96 -5.32 -20.32
CA PRO A 83 -16.09 -3.87 -20.47
C PRO A 83 -17.26 -3.31 -19.66
N GLY A 84 -17.00 -2.22 -18.93
CA GLY A 84 -17.93 -1.59 -18.00
C GLY A 84 -17.82 -2.06 -16.55
N ASP A 85 -17.15 -3.18 -16.25
CA ASP A 85 -16.92 -3.61 -14.88
C ASP A 85 -16.08 -2.57 -14.11
N ARG A 86 -16.47 -2.30 -12.86
CA ARG A 86 -15.72 -1.50 -11.92
C ARG A 86 -14.68 -2.38 -11.24
N VAL A 87 -13.43 -1.94 -11.23
CA VAL A 87 -12.33 -2.80 -10.77
C VAL A 87 -11.27 -2.05 -9.95
N ALA A 88 -10.67 -2.76 -9.00
CA ALA A 88 -9.38 -2.45 -8.39
C ALA A 88 -8.34 -3.47 -8.88
N ILE A 89 -7.07 -3.08 -8.88
CA ILE A 89 -6.01 -3.99 -9.31
C ILE A 89 -5.29 -4.62 -8.11
N TYR A 90 -4.67 -5.77 -8.34
CA TYR A 90 -3.63 -6.34 -7.49
C TYR A 90 -2.27 -5.95 -8.07
N SER A 91 -1.52 -5.16 -7.32
CA SER A 91 -0.30 -4.50 -7.83
C SER A 91 0.90 -5.42 -8.05
N ARG A 92 0.82 -6.70 -7.66
CA ARG A 92 1.91 -7.66 -7.83
C ARG A 92 1.68 -8.52 -9.06
N LEU A 93 2.53 -8.36 -10.07
CA LEU A 93 2.58 -9.27 -11.21
C LEU A 93 3.26 -10.57 -10.79
N PHE A 94 2.78 -11.70 -11.30
CA PHE A 94 3.27 -13.03 -10.92
C PHE A 94 3.04 -14.03 -12.07
N ASP A 95 3.87 -15.10 -12.12
CA ASP A 95 3.75 -16.13 -13.16
C ASP A 95 2.66 -17.18 -12.87
N GLY A 96 2.34 -17.43 -11.61
CA GLY A 96 1.38 -18.46 -11.19
C GLY A 96 1.95 -19.87 -11.14
N THR A 97 3.21 -20.09 -11.44
CA THR A 97 3.81 -21.42 -11.65
C THR A 97 5.03 -21.71 -10.77
N CYS A 98 5.73 -20.66 -10.28
CA CYS A 98 6.87 -20.87 -9.39
C CYS A 98 6.42 -21.36 -8.00
N ASP A 99 7.36 -21.86 -7.20
CA ASP A 99 7.14 -22.38 -5.85
C ASP A 99 6.43 -21.38 -4.92
N MET A 100 6.76 -20.09 -5.03
CA MET A 100 6.11 -19.03 -4.24
C MET A 100 4.64 -18.86 -4.67
N CYS A 101 4.35 -18.83 -5.96
CA CYS A 101 2.99 -18.73 -6.47
C CYS A 101 2.15 -19.96 -6.08
N LEU A 102 2.71 -21.16 -6.23
CA LEU A 102 2.03 -22.41 -5.89
C LEU A 102 1.77 -22.56 -4.39
N SER A 103 2.56 -21.89 -3.54
CA SER A 103 2.32 -21.82 -2.09
C SER A 103 1.39 -20.68 -1.66
N GLY A 104 0.80 -19.93 -2.62
CA GLY A 104 -0.12 -18.81 -2.33
C GLY A 104 0.59 -17.55 -1.85
N GLN A 105 1.87 -17.38 -2.20
CA GLN A 105 2.70 -16.23 -1.87
C GLN A 105 3.10 -15.47 -3.14
N GLU A 106 2.12 -15.10 -3.96
CA GLU A 106 2.32 -14.49 -5.28
C GLU A 106 3.13 -13.19 -5.22
N MET A 107 3.04 -12.45 -4.10
CA MET A 107 3.83 -11.24 -3.89
C MET A 107 5.35 -11.50 -3.83
N LEU A 108 5.76 -12.75 -3.64
CA LEU A 108 7.16 -13.20 -3.65
C LEU A 108 7.51 -13.97 -4.93
N CYS A 109 6.72 -13.85 -5.98
CA CYS A 109 6.96 -14.52 -7.25
C CYS A 109 8.37 -14.24 -7.78
N ARG A 110 9.08 -15.32 -8.20
CA ARG A 110 10.49 -15.23 -8.61
C ARG A 110 10.71 -14.45 -9.92
N SER A 111 9.71 -14.46 -10.79
CA SER A 111 9.71 -13.69 -12.05
C SER A 111 8.70 -12.53 -12.04
N GLY A 112 8.12 -12.26 -10.88
CA GLY A 112 7.12 -11.22 -10.72
C GLY A 112 7.70 -9.83 -10.51
N GLY A 113 6.83 -8.90 -10.10
CA GLY A 113 7.21 -7.54 -9.80
C GLY A 113 6.02 -6.66 -9.44
N ILE A 114 6.24 -5.36 -9.39
CA ILE A 114 5.21 -4.40 -9.06
C ILE A 114 4.78 -3.68 -10.34
N VAL A 115 3.46 -3.57 -10.57
CA VAL A 115 2.88 -2.69 -11.58
C VAL A 115 3.39 -1.26 -11.35
N GLY A 116 3.76 -0.57 -12.42
CA GLY A 116 4.39 0.75 -12.32
C GLY A 116 5.91 0.70 -12.02
N ILE A 117 6.50 -0.52 -11.98
CA ILE A 117 7.96 -0.74 -11.91
C ILE A 117 8.41 -1.68 -13.04
N VAL A 118 7.88 -2.91 -13.09
CA VAL A 118 8.23 -3.91 -14.10
C VAL A 118 7.25 -3.94 -15.28
N SER A 119 6.26 -3.09 -15.26
CA SER A 119 5.29 -2.78 -16.31
C SER A 119 4.85 -1.34 -16.15
N ASN A 120 4.23 -0.76 -17.16
CA ASN A 120 3.58 0.53 -17.03
C ASN A 120 2.48 0.49 -15.95
N GLY A 121 2.33 1.60 -15.23
CA GLY A 121 1.41 1.77 -14.11
C GLY A 121 0.19 2.62 -14.44
N GLY A 122 -0.46 3.13 -13.38
CA GLY A 122 -1.75 3.80 -13.43
C GLY A 122 -1.70 5.33 -13.44
N PHE A 123 -0.55 5.98 -13.56
CA PHE A 123 -0.52 7.45 -13.73
C PHE A 123 -0.73 7.83 -15.20
N ALA A 124 -1.85 7.37 -15.74
CA ALA A 124 -2.28 7.53 -17.12
C ALA A 124 -3.80 7.42 -17.21
N GLU A 125 -4.39 7.89 -18.32
CA GLU A 125 -5.84 7.72 -18.57
C GLU A 125 -6.25 6.25 -18.71
N TYR A 126 -5.33 5.39 -19.22
CA TYR A 126 -5.56 3.95 -19.36
C TYR A 126 -4.34 3.16 -18.92
N ALA A 127 -4.58 2.00 -18.31
CA ALA A 127 -3.55 1.07 -17.90
C ALA A 127 -3.88 -0.35 -18.37
N LEU A 128 -2.84 -1.16 -18.58
CA LEU A 128 -2.95 -2.55 -19.02
C LEU A 128 -2.44 -3.47 -17.91
N VAL A 129 -3.26 -4.46 -17.52
CA VAL A 129 -2.89 -5.49 -16.55
C VAL A 129 -3.43 -6.86 -16.97
N PRO A 130 -2.79 -7.97 -16.57
CA PRO A 130 -3.36 -9.30 -16.76
C PRO A 130 -4.69 -9.47 -16.00
N GLU A 131 -5.65 -10.23 -16.55
CA GLU A 131 -6.95 -10.52 -15.91
C GLU A 131 -6.81 -10.98 -14.46
N ARG A 132 -5.82 -11.83 -14.19
CA ARG A 132 -5.55 -12.36 -12.84
C ARG A 132 -5.18 -11.30 -11.79
N ASN A 133 -4.85 -10.09 -12.25
CA ASN A 133 -4.55 -8.94 -11.39
C ASN A 133 -5.78 -8.02 -11.18
N VAL A 134 -6.94 -8.37 -11.72
CA VAL A 134 -8.15 -7.52 -11.69
C VAL A 134 -9.17 -8.08 -10.72
N PHE A 135 -9.72 -7.23 -9.87
CA PHE A 135 -10.74 -7.56 -8.88
C PHE A 135 -11.96 -6.64 -9.04
N LYS A 136 -13.13 -7.23 -9.26
CA LYS A 136 -14.39 -6.47 -9.33
C LYS A 136 -14.72 -5.84 -7.99
N ILE A 137 -15.16 -4.60 -8.02
CA ILE A 137 -15.65 -3.85 -6.87
C ILE A 137 -17.11 -3.45 -7.07
N GLY A 138 -17.85 -3.32 -5.99
CA GLY A 138 -19.24 -2.91 -6.03
C GLY A 138 -19.43 -1.43 -6.39
N ASP A 139 -20.65 -1.09 -6.83
CA ASP A 139 -20.98 0.26 -7.32
C ASP A 139 -20.84 1.36 -6.26
N ARG A 140 -20.96 0.99 -4.98
CA ARG A 140 -20.88 1.93 -3.85
C ARG A 140 -19.46 2.19 -3.38
N VAL A 141 -18.47 1.44 -3.86
CA VAL A 141 -17.07 1.66 -3.46
C VAL A 141 -16.56 2.92 -4.13
N ASP A 142 -16.13 3.87 -3.32
CA ASP A 142 -15.50 5.10 -3.80
C ASP A 142 -14.20 4.79 -4.56
N TRP A 143 -13.92 5.55 -5.64
CA TRP A 143 -12.75 5.32 -6.49
C TRP A 143 -11.43 5.52 -5.77
N ASP A 144 -11.37 6.51 -4.86
CA ASP A 144 -10.15 6.77 -4.10
C ASP A 144 -9.87 5.64 -3.10
N LEU A 145 -10.92 5.07 -2.48
CA LEU A 145 -10.80 3.88 -1.66
C LEU A 145 -10.35 2.67 -2.50
N ALA A 146 -11.00 2.42 -3.63
CA ALA A 146 -10.66 1.31 -4.52
C ALA A 146 -9.20 1.37 -4.98
N ALA A 147 -8.73 2.57 -5.37
CA ALA A 147 -7.35 2.84 -5.75
C ALA A 147 -6.37 2.85 -4.56
N SER A 148 -6.81 2.51 -3.36
CA SER A 148 -5.99 2.46 -2.14
C SER A 148 -5.91 1.05 -1.54
N LEU A 149 -6.49 0.05 -2.21
CA LEU A 149 -6.57 -1.30 -1.67
C LEU A 149 -5.28 -2.10 -1.87
N SER A 150 -4.62 -2.00 -3.03
CA SER A 150 -3.59 -2.97 -3.44
C SER A 150 -2.19 -2.71 -2.90
N VAL A 151 -1.88 -1.47 -2.52
CA VAL A 151 -0.62 -1.12 -1.83
C VAL A 151 -0.93 -0.70 -0.40
N GLY A 152 -1.80 0.29 -0.22
CA GLY A 152 -2.08 0.86 1.10
C GLY A 152 -2.71 -0.16 2.05
N ALA A 153 -3.88 -0.69 1.70
CA ALA A 153 -4.62 -1.59 2.57
C ALA A 153 -4.00 -3.00 2.61
N LEU A 154 -3.58 -3.53 1.46
CA LEU A 154 -3.06 -4.89 1.36
C LEU A 154 -1.77 -5.08 2.15
N THR A 155 -0.84 -4.12 2.07
CA THR A 155 0.41 -4.17 2.84
C THR A 155 0.12 -4.15 4.34
N ALA A 156 -0.82 -3.32 4.79
CA ALA A 156 -1.22 -3.25 6.20
C ALA A 156 -1.88 -4.57 6.66
N TYR A 157 -2.80 -5.11 5.84
CA TYR A 157 -3.50 -6.35 6.16
C TYR A 157 -2.55 -7.54 6.27
N HIS A 158 -1.66 -7.69 5.28
CA HIS A 158 -0.65 -8.74 5.29
C HIS A 158 0.29 -8.63 6.51
N ALA A 159 0.76 -7.43 6.83
CA ALA A 159 1.61 -7.21 8.01
C ALA A 159 0.93 -7.64 9.32
N ILE A 160 -0.35 -7.30 9.49
CA ILE A 160 -1.15 -7.70 10.65
C ILE A 160 -1.33 -9.23 10.70
N ARG A 161 -1.56 -9.87 9.54
CA ARG A 161 -1.66 -11.32 9.42
C ARG A 161 -0.33 -12.01 9.75
N MET A 162 0.79 -11.49 9.26
CA MET A 162 2.14 -11.99 9.58
C MET A 162 2.46 -11.84 11.08
N ALA A 163 1.96 -10.79 11.73
CA ALA A 163 2.08 -10.63 13.19
C ALA A 163 1.26 -11.68 13.95
N GLY A 164 0.28 -12.32 13.33
CA GLY A 164 -0.65 -13.22 14.04
C GLY A 164 -1.46 -12.47 15.10
N LEU A 165 -1.94 -11.26 14.75
CA LEU A 165 -2.72 -10.44 15.66
C LEU A 165 -3.98 -11.17 16.14
N SER A 166 -4.23 -11.11 17.45
CA SER A 166 -5.38 -11.73 18.11
C SER A 166 -6.27 -10.68 18.79
N PRO A 167 -7.59 -10.96 18.95
CA PRO A 167 -8.49 -10.06 19.68
C PRO A 167 -8.00 -9.80 21.11
N GLY A 168 -8.14 -8.53 21.55
CA GLY A 168 -7.72 -8.10 22.89
C GLY A 168 -6.27 -7.65 23.02
N GLU A 169 -5.42 -7.95 22.03
CA GLU A 169 -4.02 -7.50 22.03
C GLU A 169 -3.88 -5.98 21.86
N LEU A 170 -2.80 -5.44 22.41
CA LEU A 170 -2.43 -4.04 22.27
C LEU A 170 -1.46 -3.85 21.09
N VAL A 171 -1.92 -3.10 20.10
CA VAL A 171 -1.16 -2.81 18.87
C VAL A 171 -0.72 -1.35 18.86
N VAL A 172 0.54 -1.13 18.53
CA VAL A 172 1.09 0.20 18.23
C VAL A 172 1.32 0.32 16.73
N VAL A 173 0.76 1.34 16.09
CA VAL A 173 0.95 1.63 14.67
C VAL A 173 1.80 2.88 14.52
N VAL A 174 3.02 2.75 14.05
CA VAL A 174 3.96 3.85 13.79
C VAL A 174 3.71 4.41 12.39
N GLY A 175 3.73 5.74 12.26
CA GLY A 175 3.35 6.39 11.01
C GLY A 175 1.88 6.19 10.64
N ALA A 176 1.00 6.14 11.65
CA ALA A 176 -0.41 5.77 11.53
C ALA A 176 -1.22 6.62 10.54
N SER A 177 -0.86 7.88 10.30
CA SER A 177 -1.50 8.75 9.30
C SER A 177 -0.98 8.55 7.87
N GLY A 178 -0.03 7.66 7.67
CA GLY A 178 0.52 7.31 6.35
C GLY A 178 -0.41 6.46 5.50
N ASN A 179 -0.01 6.19 4.26
CA ASN A 179 -0.81 5.44 3.28
C ASN A 179 -1.24 4.05 3.76
N THR A 180 -0.35 3.34 4.45
CA THR A 180 -0.61 2.01 5.03
C THR A 180 -1.13 2.12 6.47
N GLY A 181 -0.65 3.12 7.22
CA GLY A 181 -0.97 3.29 8.63
C GLY A 181 -2.47 3.48 8.89
N ILE A 182 -3.16 4.27 8.07
CA ILE A 182 -4.62 4.48 8.18
C ILE A 182 -5.40 3.16 8.07
N PHE A 183 -4.95 2.24 7.22
CA PHE A 183 -5.57 0.92 7.09
C PHE A 183 -5.15 -0.01 8.22
N ALA A 184 -3.89 0.06 8.68
CA ALA A 184 -3.42 -0.73 9.81
C ALA A 184 -4.24 -0.44 11.08
N VAL A 185 -4.55 0.83 11.35
CA VAL A 185 -5.43 1.24 12.46
C VAL A 185 -6.81 0.60 12.33
N GLN A 186 -7.47 0.75 11.18
CA GLN A 186 -8.82 0.21 10.95
C GLN A 186 -8.86 -1.31 11.04
N LEU A 187 -7.93 -1.98 10.36
CA LEU A 187 -7.89 -3.45 10.28
C LEU A 187 -7.57 -4.07 11.63
N ALA A 188 -6.61 -3.52 12.39
CA ALA A 188 -6.32 -3.98 13.75
C ALA A 188 -7.53 -3.79 14.67
N LYS A 189 -8.23 -2.65 14.56
CA LYS A 189 -9.46 -2.41 15.34
C LYS A 189 -10.57 -3.39 14.98
N MET A 190 -10.78 -3.67 13.69
CA MET A 190 -11.76 -4.66 13.22
C MET A 190 -11.46 -6.09 13.70
N MET A 191 -10.18 -6.40 13.93
CA MET A 191 -9.75 -7.68 14.51
C MET A 191 -9.87 -7.73 16.04
N GLY A 192 -10.44 -6.68 16.67
CA GLY A 192 -10.66 -6.64 18.11
C GLY A 192 -9.47 -6.20 18.95
N ALA A 193 -8.43 -5.62 18.34
CA ALA A 193 -7.27 -5.08 19.06
C ALA A 193 -7.58 -3.73 19.73
N ARG A 194 -6.79 -3.40 20.74
CA ARG A 194 -6.64 -2.03 21.25
C ARG A 194 -5.52 -1.35 20.47
N VAL A 195 -5.80 -0.18 19.88
CA VAL A 195 -4.91 0.45 18.89
C VAL A 195 -4.38 1.79 19.41
N ILE A 196 -3.05 1.90 19.52
CA ILE A 196 -2.34 3.17 19.73
C ILE A 196 -1.76 3.59 18.38
N ALA A 197 -2.17 4.75 17.91
CA ALA A 197 -1.65 5.36 16.69
C ALA A 197 -0.54 6.37 17.03
N ILE A 198 0.67 6.13 16.53
CA ILE A 198 1.76 7.11 16.65
C ILE A 198 1.64 8.11 15.50
N SER A 199 1.11 9.29 15.83
CA SER A 199 0.85 10.37 14.88
C SER A 199 0.49 11.68 15.62
N ARG A 200 0.62 12.81 14.94
CA ARG A 200 0.08 14.11 15.39
C ARG A 200 -1.37 14.35 14.95
N LYS A 201 -1.94 13.44 14.15
CA LYS A 201 -3.23 13.59 13.47
C LYS A 201 -4.37 12.96 14.27
N GLN A 202 -5.09 13.77 15.06
CA GLN A 202 -6.13 13.30 15.98
C GLN A 202 -7.34 12.66 15.28
N TRP A 203 -7.58 12.95 14.01
CA TRP A 203 -8.65 12.31 13.23
C TRP A 203 -8.53 10.77 13.15
N LEU A 204 -7.36 10.20 13.46
CA LEU A 204 -7.18 8.74 13.50
C LEU A 204 -8.10 8.04 14.52
N ARG A 205 -8.61 8.76 15.53
CA ARG A 205 -9.64 8.25 16.45
C ARG A 205 -10.93 7.86 15.70
N GLU A 206 -11.32 8.62 14.70
CA GLU A 206 -12.49 8.33 13.86
C GLU A 206 -12.27 7.07 13.00
N PHE A 207 -11.01 6.69 12.78
CA PHE A 207 -10.59 5.50 12.04
C PHE A 207 -10.36 4.28 12.95
N GLY A 208 -10.58 4.40 14.26
CA GLY A 208 -10.53 3.29 15.19
C GLY A 208 -9.32 3.26 16.12
N ALA A 209 -8.47 4.29 16.14
CA ALA A 209 -7.45 4.42 17.17
C ALA A 209 -8.07 4.70 18.53
N ASP A 210 -7.73 3.89 19.53
CA ASP A 210 -8.14 4.13 20.93
C ASP A 210 -7.37 5.32 21.52
N GLU A 211 -6.08 5.44 21.14
CA GLU A 211 -5.24 6.58 21.49
C GLU A 211 -4.43 7.06 20.27
N VAL A 212 -4.24 8.38 20.19
CA VAL A 212 -3.38 9.02 19.21
C VAL A 212 -2.35 9.87 19.94
N VAL A 213 -1.09 9.50 19.81
CA VAL A 213 0.02 10.16 20.52
C VAL A 213 1.22 10.36 19.61
N ASP A 214 2.07 11.30 19.94
CA ASP A 214 3.38 11.40 19.30
C ASP A 214 4.37 10.34 19.85
N LEU A 215 5.49 10.18 19.17
CA LEU A 215 6.49 9.16 19.52
C LEU A 215 7.12 9.39 20.90
N SER A 216 7.18 10.63 21.38
CA SER A 216 7.75 10.96 22.71
C SER A 216 6.87 10.47 23.86
N ASN A 217 5.56 10.43 23.65
CA ASN A 217 4.57 9.99 24.63
C ASN A 217 4.15 8.50 24.45
N ALA A 218 4.70 7.82 23.43
CA ALA A 218 4.32 6.45 23.11
C ALA A 218 4.52 5.49 24.29
N ARG A 219 5.71 5.50 24.90
CA ARG A 219 6.08 4.55 25.96
C ARG A 219 5.15 4.69 27.17
N SER A 220 4.96 5.88 27.71
CA SER A 220 4.09 6.10 28.88
C SER A 220 2.64 5.73 28.59
N THR A 221 2.16 5.97 27.35
CA THR A 221 0.82 5.57 26.93
C THR A 221 0.68 4.06 26.84
N VAL A 222 1.67 3.36 26.26
CA VAL A 222 1.69 1.90 26.19
C VAL A 222 1.72 1.30 27.59
N GLU A 223 2.60 1.76 28.47
CA GLU A 223 2.68 1.32 29.86
C GLU A 223 1.36 1.48 30.61
N ARG A 224 0.73 2.64 30.49
CA ARG A 224 -0.57 2.93 31.13
C ARG A 224 -1.67 2.01 30.62
N LEU A 225 -1.82 1.86 29.30
CA LEU A 225 -2.89 1.08 28.70
C LEU A 225 -2.71 -0.42 28.89
N SER A 226 -1.46 -0.91 28.91
CA SER A 226 -1.14 -2.31 29.15
C SER A 226 -1.01 -2.68 30.64
N ARG A 227 -1.14 -1.71 31.54
CA ARG A 227 -0.84 -1.89 32.98
C ARG A 227 0.57 -2.41 33.23
N GLY A 228 1.54 -1.92 32.46
CA GLY A 228 2.95 -2.29 32.54
C GLY A 228 3.36 -3.51 31.71
N LEU A 229 2.44 -4.22 31.05
CA LEU A 229 2.76 -5.41 30.23
C LEU A 229 3.38 -5.07 28.88
N MET A 230 3.33 -3.81 28.45
CA MET A 230 3.80 -3.28 27.18
C MET A 230 2.95 -3.76 25.98
N ALA A 231 3.37 -3.47 24.74
CA ALA A 231 2.62 -3.81 23.54
C ALA A 231 2.84 -5.26 23.12
N ASP A 232 1.79 -5.90 22.60
CA ASP A 232 1.85 -7.22 22.00
C ASP A 232 2.41 -7.16 20.56
N VAL A 233 1.97 -6.15 19.80
CA VAL A 233 2.37 -5.96 18.40
C VAL A 233 2.76 -4.51 18.15
N VAL A 234 3.84 -4.31 17.40
CA VAL A 234 4.19 -3.01 16.81
C VAL A 234 4.27 -3.16 15.29
N ILE A 235 3.63 -2.25 14.57
CA ILE A 235 3.72 -2.13 13.12
C ILE A 235 4.53 -0.88 12.82
N ASP A 236 5.76 -1.05 12.31
CA ASP A 236 6.66 0.05 12.02
C ASP A 236 7.26 -0.03 10.62
N PRO A 237 6.74 0.74 9.66
CA PRO A 237 7.28 0.82 8.31
C PRO A 237 8.30 1.95 8.11
N GLN A 238 8.67 2.68 9.16
CA GLN A 238 9.48 3.89 9.00
C GLN A 238 10.97 3.59 8.81
N GLY A 239 11.50 2.59 9.53
CA GLY A 239 12.93 2.21 9.42
C GLY A 239 13.79 2.71 10.56
N SER A 240 15.07 3.02 10.28
CA SER A 240 16.13 3.23 11.27
C SER A 240 15.79 4.19 12.41
N GLU A 241 15.13 5.32 12.13
CA GLU A 241 14.89 6.35 13.15
C GLU A 241 13.85 5.94 14.21
N THR A 242 12.93 5.04 13.87
CA THR A 242 11.85 4.65 14.78
C THR A 242 12.00 3.23 15.32
N MET A 243 12.61 2.34 14.56
CA MET A 243 12.59 0.90 14.81
C MET A 243 13.17 0.50 16.19
N SER A 244 14.25 1.11 16.63
CA SER A 244 14.83 0.83 17.96
C SER A 244 13.87 1.21 19.08
N ARG A 245 13.24 2.39 19.00
CA ARG A 245 12.22 2.84 19.96
C ARG A 245 10.97 1.99 19.91
N SER A 246 10.58 1.55 18.73
CA SER A 246 9.45 0.66 18.52
C SER A 246 9.64 -0.70 19.21
N ILE A 247 10.84 -1.24 19.17
CA ILE A 247 11.19 -2.49 19.87
C ILE A 247 11.10 -2.32 21.40
N GLU A 248 11.48 -1.16 21.94
CA GLU A 248 11.34 -0.85 23.36
C GLU A 248 9.90 -0.82 23.86
N LEU A 249 8.93 -0.60 22.96
CA LEU A 249 7.50 -0.63 23.28
C LEU A 249 6.95 -2.05 23.44
N LEU A 250 7.68 -3.08 23.04
CA LEU A 250 7.24 -4.47 23.09
C LEU A 250 7.34 -5.07 24.50
N GLY A 251 6.30 -5.79 24.86
CA GLY A 251 6.26 -6.67 26.03
C GLY A 251 6.96 -8.00 25.78
N ILE A 252 6.82 -8.91 26.75
CA ILE A 252 7.26 -10.30 26.63
C ILE A 252 6.51 -10.98 25.50
N ASN A 253 7.22 -11.77 24.67
CA ASN A 253 6.66 -12.43 23.48
C ASN A 253 6.08 -11.47 22.42
N GLY A 254 6.49 -10.19 22.48
CA GLY A 254 6.04 -9.16 21.53
C GLY A 254 6.53 -9.38 20.11
N ARG A 255 5.82 -8.82 19.14
CA ARG A 255 6.14 -8.93 17.70
C ARG A 255 6.23 -7.56 17.09
N ILE A 256 7.29 -7.30 16.32
CA ILE A 256 7.36 -6.11 15.45
C ILE A 256 7.36 -6.52 14.00
N VAL A 257 6.53 -5.85 13.21
CA VAL A 257 6.46 -6.08 11.76
C VAL A 257 6.89 -4.83 11.03
N THR A 258 7.79 -5.00 10.06
CA THR A 258 8.24 -3.94 9.16
C THR A 258 8.05 -4.32 7.70
N PHE A 259 7.73 -3.32 6.87
CA PHE A 259 7.57 -3.44 5.41
C PHE A 259 8.08 -2.21 4.68
N GLY A 260 8.89 -1.40 5.33
CA GLY A 260 9.44 -0.17 4.76
C GLY A 260 10.69 0.30 5.51
N ALA A 261 11.43 1.20 4.88
CA ALA A 261 12.67 1.76 5.40
C ALA A 261 12.81 3.24 4.97
N LEU A 262 11.77 4.05 5.21
CA LEU A 262 11.71 5.45 4.75
C LEU A 262 12.78 6.33 5.39
N THR A 263 13.21 6.02 6.62
CA THR A 263 14.18 6.80 7.40
C THR A 263 15.56 6.13 7.50
N GLY A 264 15.78 5.10 6.69
CA GLY A 264 17.01 4.31 6.65
C GLY A 264 16.74 2.82 6.83
N ASN A 265 17.70 2.00 6.40
CA ASN A 265 17.60 0.55 6.26
C ASN A 265 18.52 -0.25 7.21
N GLU A 266 19.20 0.42 8.14
CA GLU A 266 20.01 -0.25 9.15
C GLU A 266 19.31 -0.25 10.50
N LEU A 267 19.39 -1.38 11.21
CA LEU A 267 18.85 -1.54 12.55
C LEU A 267 19.96 -1.92 13.53
N LYS A 268 20.13 -1.11 14.58
CA LYS A 268 20.98 -1.46 15.72
C LYS A 268 20.09 -1.88 16.89
N ILE A 269 20.24 -3.12 17.34
CA ILE A 269 19.41 -3.71 18.40
C ILE A 269 20.28 -4.51 19.39
N SER A 270 19.86 -4.52 20.64
CA SER A 270 20.41 -5.38 21.68
C SER A 270 19.93 -6.83 21.50
N ILE A 271 20.84 -7.76 21.30
CA ILE A 271 20.52 -9.19 21.25
C ILE A 271 19.87 -9.67 22.56
N ARG A 272 20.31 -9.10 23.71
CA ARG A 272 19.73 -9.40 25.01
C ARG A 272 18.23 -9.07 25.05
N ASP A 273 17.81 -7.92 24.49
CA ASP A 273 16.41 -7.52 24.50
C ASP A 273 15.55 -8.48 23.66
N ILE A 274 16.12 -9.02 22.57
CA ILE A 274 15.42 -10.01 21.74
C ILE A 274 15.17 -11.31 22.53
N TYR A 275 16.26 -11.93 23.06
CA TYR A 275 16.08 -13.26 23.66
C TYR A 275 15.41 -13.23 25.03
N SER A 276 15.69 -12.20 25.86
CA SER A 276 15.14 -12.13 27.22
C SER A 276 13.62 -11.90 27.23
N LYS A 277 13.09 -11.24 26.21
CA LYS A 277 11.65 -11.02 26.04
C LYS A 277 11.02 -11.94 24.98
N GLN A 278 11.80 -12.80 24.30
CA GLN A 278 11.36 -13.62 23.15
C GLN A 278 10.70 -12.79 22.04
N ILE A 279 11.28 -11.64 21.70
CA ILE A 279 10.77 -10.74 20.66
C ILE A 279 10.93 -11.39 19.28
N ARG A 280 9.92 -11.24 18.43
CA ARG A 280 9.98 -11.63 17.02
C ARG A 280 10.02 -10.38 16.14
N ILE A 281 11.01 -10.31 15.25
CA ILE A 281 11.13 -9.27 14.21
C ILE A 281 10.73 -9.90 12.89
N ILE A 282 9.70 -9.35 12.25
CA ILE A 282 9.03 -9.95 11.10
C ILE A 282 9.12 -8.98 9.92
N GLY A 283 9.69 -9.44 8.81
CA GLY A 283 9.62 -8.74 7.53
C GLY A 283 8.30 -9.07 6.82
N SER A 284 7.70 -8.08 6.17
CA SER A 284 6.49 -8.22 5.38
C SER A 284 6.63 -7.45 4.07
N THR A 285 5.99 -7.91 3.01
CA THR A 285 5.97 -7.19 1.73
C THR A 285 4.69 -7.48 0.95
N GLY A 286 3.99 -6.43 0.51
CA GLY A 286 2.76 -6.56 -0.25
C GLY A 286 1.69 -7.36 0.50
N GLY A 287 1.17 -8.39 -0.14
CA GLY A 287 0.18 -9.33 0.38
C GLY A 287 -0.30 -10.28 -0.71
N THR A 288 -1.08 -11.29 -0.37
CA THR A 288 -1.57 -12.32 -1.28
C THR A 288 -2.81 -11.88 -2.05
N ARG A 289 -3.10 -12.53 -3.18
CA ARG A 289 -4.37 -12.35 -3.91
C ARG A 289 -5.58 -12.67 -3.03
N ARG A 290 -5.47 -13.67 -2.17
CA ARG A 290 -6.55 -14.02 -1.23
C ARG A 290 -6.86 -12.88 -0.27
N GLU A 291 -5.84 -12.24 0.26
CA GLU A 291 -5.99 -11.08 1.14
C GLU A 291 -6.56 -9.86 0.40
N MET A 292 -6.20 -9.67 -0.87
CA MET A 292 -6.83 -8.65 -1.72
C MET A 292 -8.33 -8.90 -1.88
N LEU A 293 -8.76 -10.14 -2.08
CA LEU A 293 -10.19 -10.48 -2.16
C LEU A 293 -10.92 -10.18 -0.85
N ASP A 294 -10.30 -10.44 0.30
CA ASP A 294 -10.87 -10.12 1.60
C ASP A 294 -11.04 -8.60 1.78
N LEU A 295 -10.05 -7.80 1.32
CA LEU A 295 -10.13 -6.33 1.35
C LEU A 295 -11.21 -5.77 0.42
N VAL A 296 -11.36 -6.33 -0.77
CA VAL A 296 -12.45 -5.98 -1.70
C VAL A 296 -13.81 -6.25 -1.06
N ARG A 297 -13.95 -7.37 -0.33
CA ARG A 297 -15.19 -7.67 0.41
C ARG A 297 -15.45 -6.62 1.50
N LEU A 298 -14.44 -6.29 2.31
CA LEU A 298 -14.55 -5.25 3.34
C LEU A 298 -14.89 -3.87 2.77
N ALA A 299 -14.33 -3.53 1.60
CA ALA A 299 -14.66 -2.28 0.90
C ALA A 299 -16.12 -2.29 0.41
N ASN A 300 -16.59 -3.39 -0.18
CA ASN A 300 -17.98 -3.56 -0.62
C ASN A 300 -19.00 -3.47 0.54
N GLU A 301 -18.61 -3.94 1.72
CA GLU A 301 -19.38 -3.85 2.96
C GLU A 301 -19.33 -2.45 3.60
N GLY A 302 -18.59 -1.50 3.03
CA GLY A 302 -18.42 -0.14 3.57
C GLY A 302 -17.62 -0.07 4.87
N ARG A 303 -16.80 -1.08 5.15
CA ARG A 303 -16.05 -1.21 6.40
C ARG A 303 -14.69 -0.52 6.37
N LEU A 304 -14.22 -0.14 5.19
CA LEU A 304 -12.96 0.58 5.00
C LEU A 304 -13.22 2.02 4.57
N ARG A 305 -12.41 2.93 5.07
CA ARG A 305 -12.47 4.36 4.74
C ARG A 305 -11.07 4.91 4.50
N ILE A 306 -10.99 6.00 3.76
CA ILE A 306 -9.76 6.78 3.59
C ILE A 306 -9.98 8.24 3.96
N LYS A 307 -8.90 8.94 4.17
CA LYS A 307 -8.85 10.40 4.22
C LYS A 307 -7.99 10.87 3.07
N VAL A 308 -8.57 11.60 2.15
CA VAL A 308 -7.86 12.24 1.05
C VAL A 308 -7.42 13.63 1.49
N TRP A 309 -6.13 13.92 1.34
CA TRP A 309 -5.57 15.25 1.56
C TRP A 309 -5.56 16.07 0.28
N MET A 310 -5.19 15.42 -0.83
CA MET A 310 -5.00 16.10 -2.10
C MET A 310 -5.48 15.19 -3.24
N ARG A 311 -6.23 15.77 -4.19
CA ARG A 311 -6.66 15.11 -5.43
C ARG A 311 -6.30 16.01 -6.60
N LEU A 312 -5.44 15.56 -7.49
CA LEU A 312 -4.86 16.34 -8.58
C LEU A 312 -5.08 15.61 -9.91
N GLY A 313 -5.14 16.35 -11.00
CA GLY A 313 -5.09 15.78 -12.36
C GLY A 313 -3.66 15.37 -12.74
N LEU A 314 -3.54 14.66 -13.86
CA LEU A 314 -2.23 14.23 -14.40
C LEU A 314 -1.29 15.41 -14.65
N GLU A 315 -1.81 16.57 -15.04
CA GLU A 315 -1.02 17.78 -15.28
C GLU A 315 -0.24 18.26 -14.05
N ARG A 316 -0.70 17.90 -12.86
CA ARG A 316 -0.06 18.20 -11.57
C ARG A 316 0.57 16.95 -10.93
N GLY A 317 0.83 15.90 -11.71
CA GLY A 317 1.31 14.62 -11.19
C GLY A 317 2.69 14.69 -10.55
N VAL A 318 3.60 15.55 -11.06
CA VAL A 318 4.92 15.78 -10.43
C VAL A 318 4.75 16.37 -9.04
N GLU A 319 3.84 17.32 -8.87
CA GLU A 319 3.50 17.90 -7.56
C GLU A 319 2.91 16.84 -6.62
N ALA A 320 2.00 16.02 -7.13
CA ALA A 320 1.39 14.92 -6.34
C ALA A 320 2.46 13.96 -5.79
N ILE A 321 3.39 13.52 -6.64
CA ILE A 321 4.46 12.59 -6.25
C ILE A 321 5.45 13.26 -5.29
N SER A 322 5.84 14.50 -5.54
CA SER A 322 6.79 15.25 -4.69
C SER A 322 6.22 15.50 -3.29
N SER A 323 4.90 15.64 -3.18
CA SER A 323 4.21 15.94 -1.92
C SER A 323 4.10 14.73 -0.97
N ILE A 324 4.52 13.52 -1.39
CA ILE A 324 4.36 12.29 -0.60
C ILE A 324 5.08 12.36 0.77
N PHE A 325 6.18 13.10 0.85
CA PHE A 325 6.97 13.29 2.08
C PHE A 325 6.73 14.65 2.75
N SER A 326 5.74 15.42 2.31
CA SER A 326 5.41 16.71 2.93
C SER A 326 5.05 16.54 4.40
N LYS A 327 5.59 17.41 5.27
CA LYS A 327 5.24 17.45 6.70
C LYS A 327 3.79 17.93 6.94
N GLU A 328 3.21 18.63 5.98
CA GLU A 328 1.84 19.12 6.00
C GLU A 328 0.82 18.06 5.61
N ARG A 329 1.29 16.96 5.03
CA ARG A 329 0.43 15.90 4.53
C ARG A 329 -0.57 15.44 5.59
N ASP A 330 -1.87 15.40 5.20
CA ASP A 330 -2.99 15.11 6.10
C ASP A 330 -3.95 14.05 5.52
N GLY A 331 -3.39 13.02 4.92
CA GLY A 331 -4.13 11.93 4.28
C GLY A 331 -3.42 11.39 3.04
N LYS A 332 -4.18 10.73 2.18
CA LYS A 332 -3.69 10.19 0.91
C LYS A 332 -3.65 11.27 -0.18
N ILE A 333 -2.75 11.09 -1.12
CA ILE A 333 -2.65 11.89 -2.34
C ILE A 333 -3.17 11.04 -3.48
N MET A 334 -4.10 11.57 -4.25
CA MET A 334 -4.75 10.91 -5.36
C MET A 334 -4.48 11.66 -6.67
N ILE A 335 -4.28 10.91 -7.74
CA ILE A 335 -4.28 11.40 -9.12
C ILE A 335 -5.58 10.92 -9.78
N ALA A 336 -6.31 11.85 -10.38
CA ALA A 336 -7.50 11.58 -11.20
C ALA A 336 -7.13 11.92 -12.66
N PRO A 337 -6.87 10.90 -13.50
CA PRO A 337 -6.52 11.10 -14.90
C PRO A 337 -7.63 11.72 -15.74
#